data_3510da8dd32cbc27e20646a278024ca4
#
_entry.id   3510da8dd32cbc27e20646a278024ca4
#
_cell.length_a   1.000
_cell.length_b   1.000
_cell.length_c   1.000
_cell.angle_alpha   90.00
_cell.angle_beta   90.00
_cell.angle_gamma   90.00
#
_symmetry.space_group_name_H-M   'P 1'
#
loop_
_entity.id
_entity.type
_entity.pdbx_description
1 polymer ?
#
loop_
_entity_poly.entity_id
_entity_poly.type
_entity_poly.pdbx_seq_one_letter_code
_entity_poly.pdbx_strand_id
1 'polypeptide(L)'
;MGLTKSGRTGVKHIKTELNINPRTGKPYYYKDNPKAVKARDARRMYVNNKEISKFDPLHTAGRYRTLEGAAFASLNNYSNVKEGYVYIVSNPAWEGWYKVGMAIDAYDRCSGYQTSSPFRDYTVEYCKYFEDRRESEQNIHTKLAEQKIERRGEWFRGSLTDIKSVIQQC
;
A
#
# COMPACT_ATOMS: atom_id res chain seq x y z
N MET A 1 15.23 39.56 1.46
CA MET A 1 15.03 38.10 1.26
C MET A 1 16.11 37.38 2.05
N GLY A 2 15.70 36.61 3.04
CA GLY A 2 16.66 35.84 3.82
C GLY A 2 16.82 34.43 3.23
N LEU A 3 17.78 34.24 2.37
CA LEU A 3 18.26 32.91 2.04
C LEU A 3 19.07 32.40 3.22
N THR A 4 18.76 31.22 3.71
CA THR A 4 19.62 30.53 4.66
C THR A 4 20.91 30.12 3.98
N LYS A 5 22.00 29.98 4.74
CA LYS A 5 23.33 29.54 4.23
C LYS A 5 23.31 28.23 3.42
N SER A 6 22.23 27.47 3.49
CA SER A 6 22.04 26.21 2.74
C SER A 6 21.25 26.39 1.44
N GLY A 7 21.00 27.60 0.98
CA GLY A 7 20.12 27.87 -0.16
C GLY A 7 18.67 27.51 0.07
N ARG A 8 18.32 27.10 1.29
CA ARG A 8 16.94 26.84 1.67
C ARG A 8 16.31 28.16 2.05
N THR A 9 15.26 28.45 1.38
CA THR A 9 14.40 29.53 1.80
C THR A 9 13.84 29.17 3.15
N GLY A 10 14.27 29.91 4.14
CA GLY A 10 13.76 29.75 5.47
C GLY A 10 12.26 30.08 5.54
N VAL A 11 11.71 30.06 6.72
CA VAL A 11 10.29 30.33 7.02
C VAL A 11 9.77 31.61 6.37
N LYS A 12 10.63 32.59 6.07
CA LYS A 12 10.27 33.83 5.38
C LYS A 12 9.77 33.62 3.95
N HIS A 13 10.20 32.55 3.28
CA HIS A 13 9.74 32.22 1.93
C HIS A 13 8.31 31.70 1.91
N ILE A 14 7.87 31.16 3.04
CA ILE A 14 6.54 30.61 3.19
C ILE A 14 5.48 31.73 3.27
N LYS A 15 5.91 32.97 3.41
CA LYS A 15 5.03 34.15 3.50
C LYS A 15 4.80 34.85 2.17
N THR A 16 5.39 34.39 1.09
CA THR A 16 5.15 34.96 -0.24
C THR A 16 3.90 34.34 -0.86
N GLU A 17 3.24 35.04 -1.76
CA GLU A 17 2.05 34.57 -2.48
C GLU A 17 2.29 33.23 -3.20
N LEU A 18 3.52 32.98 -3.65
CA LEU A 18 3.96 31.73 -4.28
C LEU A 18 3.97 30.53 -3.32
N ASN A 19 3.87 30.76 -2.04
CA ASN A 19 3.91 29.73 -1.01
C ASN A 19 2.60 29.63 -0.22
N ILE A 20 1.50 29.95 -0.86
CA ILE A 20 0.17 29.76 -0.32
C ILE A 20 -0.28 28.31 -0.52
N ASN A 21 -0.76 27.69 0.53
CA ASN A 21 -1.38 26.38 0.47
C ASN A 21 -2.68 26.47 -0.33
N PRO A 22 -2.78 25.80 -1.51
CA PRO A 22 -3.97 25.95 -2.37
C PRO A 22 -5.24 25.40 -1.73
N ARG A 23 -5.13 24.51 -0.75
CA ARG A 23 -6.28 23.93 -0.04
C ARG A 23 -6.86 24.85 1.01
N THR A 24 -5.99 25.59 1.72
CA THR A 24 -6.39 26.38 2.89
C THR A 24 -6.37 27.87 2.62
N GLY A 25 -5.81 28.33 1.50
CA GLY A 25 -5.59 29.74 1.18
C GLY A 25 -4.62 30.46 2.14
N LYS A 26 -3.93 29.71 3.00
CA LYS A 26 -3.02 30.25 4.01
C LYS A 26 -1.56 30.00 3.65
N PRO A 27 -0.61 30.84 4.10
CA PRO A 27 0.80 30.57 3.95
C PRO A 27 1.19 29.20 4.51
N TYR A 28 2.09 28.48 3.82
CA TYR A 28 2.67 27.26 4.37
C TYR A 28 3.50 27.57 5.61
N TYR A 29 3.13 26.99 6.71
CA TYR A 29 4.00 26.86 7.87
C TYR A 29 4.93 25.66 7.70
N TYR A 30 6.03 25.63 8.47
CA TYR A 30 6.98 24.52 8.43
C TYR A 30 6.31 23.14 8.58
N LYS A 31 5.32 23.03 9.45
CA LYS A 31 4.51 21.84 9.67
C LYS A 31 3.63 21.46 8.46
N ASP A 32 3.31 22.43 7.61
CA ASP A 32 2.46 22.26 6.41
C ASP A 32 3.31 22.25 5.13
N ASN A 33 4.64 22.23 5.26
CA ASN A 33 5.54 22.10 4.12
C ASN A 33 5.26 20.76 3.41
N PRO A 34 5.06 20.76 2.09
CA PRO A 34 4.75 19.52 1.34
C PRO A 34 5.75 18.38 1.56
N LYS A 35 7.03 18.71 1.72
CA LYS A 35 8.07 17.70 2.02
C LYS A 35 7.92 17.14 3.44
N ALA A 36 7.60 18.00 4.42
CA ALA A 36 7.37 17.56 5.80
C ALA A 36 6.08 16.76 5.93
N VAL A 37 5.03 17.16 5.22
CA VAL A 37 3.76 16.41 5.12
C VAL A 37 4.00 15.05 4.50
N LYS A 38 4.69 14.97 3.38
CA LYS A 38 5.02 13.71 2.72
C LYS A 38 5.87 12.80 3.61
N ALA A 39 6.87 13.34 4.31
CA ALA A 39 7.67 12.57 5.25
C ALA A 39 6.87 12.11 6.48
N ARG A 40 5.89 12.89 6.93
CA ARG A 40 4.96 12.51 7.99
C ARG A 40 4.01 11.43 7.52
N ASP A 41 3.45 11.57 6.34
CA ASP A 41 2.50 10.62 5.78
C ASP A 41 3.15 9.27 5.45
N ALA A 42 4.42 9.28 5.06
CA ALA A 42 5.21 8.06 4.89
C ALA A 42 5.43 7.28 6.21
N ARG A 43 5.20 7.92 7.36
CA ARG A 43 5.29 7.27 8.68
C ARG A 43 3.96 6.70 9.16
N ARG A 44 2.89 6.92 8.42
CA ARG A 44 1.59 6.35 8.75
C ARG A 44 1.55 4.90 8.35
N MET A 45 0.95 4.09 9.19
CA MET A 45 0.70 2.69 8.91
C MET A 45 -0.79 2.43 8.97
N TYR A 46 -1.29 1.68 8.01
CA TYR A 46 -2.70 1.32 7.90
C TYR A 46 -2.85 -0.19 7.97
N VAL A 47 -3.82 -0.63 8.75
CA VAL A 47 -4.27 -2.01 8.79
C VAL A 47 -5.77 -2.01 8.51
N ASN A 48 -6.21 -2.79 7.54
CA ASN A 48 -7.62 -2.84 7.12
C ASN A 48 -8.21 -1.46 6.78
N ASN A 49 -7.47 -0.65 6.02
CA ASN A 49 -7.82 0.73 5.65
C ASN A 49 -7.97 1.69 6.85
N LYS A 50 -7.62 1.26 8.06
CA LYS A 50 -7.67 2.09 9.26
C LYS A 50 -6.25 2.46 9.69
N GLU A 51 -6.00 3.76 9.85
CA GLU A 51 -4.72 4.24 10.37
C GLU A 51 -4.53 3.74 11.81
N ILE A 52 -3.42 3.06 12.07
CA ILE A 52 -3.05 2.63 13.42
C ILE A 52 -2.25 3.73 14.12
N SER A 53 -2.43 3.81 15.44
CA SER A 53 -1.71 4.78 16.27
C SER A 53 -0.20 4.56 16.19
N LYS A 54 0.56 5.65 16.19
CA LYS A 54 2.03 5.61 16.31
C LYS A 54 2.54 4.92 17.58
N PHE A 55 1.66 4.70 18.54
CA PHE A 55 1.96 4.00 19.80
C PHE A 55 1.57 2.52 19.74
N ASP A 56 0.92 2.09 18.66
CA ASP A 56 0.60 0.69 18.43
C ASP A 56 1.90 -0.12 18.31
N PRO A 57 2.02 -1.29 18.96
CA PRO A 57 3.19 -2.16 18.83
C PRO A 57 3.55 -2.52 17.37
N LEU A 58 2.56 -2.58 16.49
CA LEU A 58 2.75 -2.82 15.05
C LEU A 58 3.31 -1.59 14.33
N HIS A 59 3.17 -0.39 14.91
CA HIS A 59 3.58 0.86 14.29
C HIS A 59 4.99 1.26 14.68
N THR A 60 6.01 0.78 13.98
CA THR A 60 7.39 1.19 14.23
C THR A 60 7.86 2.34 13.33
N ALA A 61 7.10 2.69 12.31
CA ALA A 61 7.46 3.70 11.30
C ALA A 61 7.65 5.12 11.88
N GLY A 62 7.03 5.44 13.02
CA GLY A 62 7.09 6.78 13.63
C GLY A 62 8.46 7.25 14.11
N ARG A 63 9.48 6.41 14.08
CA ARG A 63 10.83 6.69 14.62
C ARG A 63 11.86 7.03 13.56
N TYR A 64 11.52 6.99 12.29
CA TYR A 64 12.49 7.17 11.21
C TYR A 64 12.61 8.61 10.78
N ARG A 65 13.86 9.07 10.64
CA ARG A 65 14.19 10.44 10.25
C ARG A 65 14.17 10.65 8.73
N THR A 66 14.20 9.56 7.96
CA THR A 66 14.24 9.60 6.49
C THR A 66 13.10 8.77 5.90
N LEU A 67 12.70 9.12 4.67
CA LEU A 67 11.71 8.38 3.90
C LEU A 67 12.17 6.94 3.66
N GLU A 68 13.46 6.76 3.38
CA GLU A 68 14.07 5.44 3.16
C GLU A 68 14.01 4.60 4.44
N GLY A 69 14.39 5.17 5.59
CA GLY A 69 14.29 4.49 6.87
C GLY A 69 12.84 4.08 7.20
N ALA A 70 11.86 4.92 6.89
CA ALA A 70 10.44 4.59 7.06
C ALA A 70 10.01 3.44 6.14
N ALA A 71 10.49 3.42 4.89
CA ALA A 71 10.20 2.36 3.94
C ALA A 71 10.79 1.01 4.39
N PHE A 72 12.06 0.98 4.80
CA PHE A 72 12.71 -0.23 5.30
C PHE A 72 12.04 -0.78 6.56
N ALA A 73 11.60 0.08 7.45
CA ALA A 73 10.89 -0.36 8.63
C ALA A 73 9.50 -0.89 8.33
N SER A 74 8.80 -0.27 7.40
CA SER A 74 7.51 -0.78 6.92
C SER A 74 7.67 -2.17 6.31
N LEU A 75 8.76 -2.45 5.60
CA LEU A 75 9.09 -3.77 5.07
C LEU A 75 9.35 -4.78 6.19
N ASN A 76 10.11 -4.40 7.21
CA ASN A 76 10.39 -5.26 8.37
C ASN A 76 9.11 -5.59 9.14
N ASN A 77 8.25 -4.60 9.37
CA ASN A 77 6.94 -4.80 9.98
C ASN A 77 6.04 -5.67 9.13
N TYR A 78 6.00 -5.43 7.83
CA TYR A 78 5.28 -6.26 6.90
C TYR A 78 5.69 -7.73 6.98
N SER A 79 6.98 -7.99 7.23
CA SER A 79 7.52 -9.33 7.40
C SER A 79 7.09 -9.99 8.71
N ASN A 80 6.92 -9.21 9.76
CA ASN A 80 6.61 -9.70 11.11
C ASN A 80 5.10 -9.88 11.35
N VAL A 81 4.25 -9.13 10.66
CA VAL A 81 2.79 -9.27 10.74
C VAL A 81 2.36 -10.52 9.97
N LYS A 82 1.79 -11.50 10.64
CA LYS A 82 1.28 -12.73 10.02
C LYS A 82 -0.10 -12.55 9.42
N GLU A 83 -0.96 -11.88 10.14
CA GLU A 83 -2.34 -11.62 9.76
C GLU A 83 -2.48 -10.72 8.54
N GLY A 84 -3.59 -10.85 7.84
CA GLY A 84 -3.91 -10.02 6.69
C GLY A 84 -4.86 -10.70 5.72
N TYR A 85 -4.82 -10.28 4.48
CA TYR A 85 -5.75 -10.72 3.45
C TYR A 85 -5.03 -11.54 2.38
N VAL A 86 -5.72 -12.58 1.90
CA VAL A 86 -5.51 -13.11 0.55
C VAL A 86 -6.55 -12.48 -0.35
N TYR A 87 -6.13 -11.98 -1.51
CA TYR A 87 -6.97 -11.23 -2.43
C TYR A 87 -6.88 -11.75 -3.86
N ILE A 88 -7.90 -11.44 -4.63
CA ILE A 88 -7.96 -11.61 -6.07
C ILE A 88 -7.95 -10.23 -6.71
N VAL A 89 -7.03 -10.00 -7.64
CA VAL A 89 -6.96 -8.77 -8.45
C VAL A 89 -7.04 -9.13 -9.92
N SER A 90 -7.82 -8.36 -10.66
CA SER A 90 -7.91 -8.42 -12.13
C SER A 90 -7.37 -7.15 -12.78
N ASN A 91 -7.12 -7.25 -14.08
CA ASN A 91 -6.85 -6.11 -14.95
C ASN A 91 -7.51 -6.38 -16.32
N PRO A 92 -8.26 -5.44 -16.90
CA PRO A 92 -8.94 -5.62 -18.18
C PRO A 92 -8.02 -5.97 -19.35
N ALA A 93 -6.73 -5.61 -19.27
CA ALA A 93 -5.74 -5.95 -20.29
C ALA A 93 -5.46 -7.46 -20.37
N TRP A 94 -5.79 -8.22 -19.33
CA TRP A 94 -5.53 -9.67 -19.25
C TRP A 94 -6.82 -10.41 -18.88
N GLU A 95 -7.76 -10.40 -19.79
CA GLU A 95 -9.05 -11.06 -19.62
C GLU A 95 -8.90 -12.55 -19.26
N GLY A 96 -9.65 -12.98 -18.25
CA GLY A 96 -9.61 -14.34 -17.74
C GLY A 96 -8.41 -14.68 -16.85
N TRP A 97 -7.52 -13.71 -16.59
CA TRP A 97 -6.40 -13.86 -15.67
C TRP A 97 -6.65 -13.11 -14.36
N TYR A 98 -6.43 -13.80 -13.27
CA TYR A 98 -6.62 -13.28 -11.92
C TYR A 98 -5.36 -13.49 -11.09
N LYS A 99 -4.88 -12.43 -10.49
CA LYS A 99 -3.76 -12.50 -9.56
C LYS A 99 -4.28 -12.84 -8.17
N VAL A 100 -3.76 -13.93 -7.61
CA VAL A 100 -3.99 -14.30 -6.21
C VAL A 100 -2.74 -13.97 -5.41
N GLY A 101 -2.87 -13.07 -4.46
CA GLY A 101 -1.76 -12.61 -3.64
C GLY A 101 -2.19 -12.30 -2.22
N MET A 102 -1.21 -11.93 -1.38
CA MET A 102 -1.47 -11.57 0.01
C MET A 102 -1.02 -10.15 0.33
N ALA A 103 -1.67 -9.54 1.32
CA ALA A 103 -1.27 -8.25 1.88
C ALA A 103 -1.81 -8.09 3.30
N ILE A 104 -1.27 -7.11 4.04
CA ILE A 104 -1.90 -6.63 5.28
C ILE A 104 -3.20 -5.90 4.94
N ASP A 105 -3.18 -5.11 3.87
CA ASP A 105 -4.35 -4.43 3.29
C ASP A 105 -4.39 -4.68 1.78
N ALA A 106 -5.46 -5.33 1.31
CA ALA A 106 -5.63 -5.70 -0.09
C ALA A 106 -5.82 -4.48 -1.01
N TYR A 107 -6.51 -3.46 -0.54
CA TYR A 107 -6.80 -2.26 -1.32
C TYR A 107 -5.58 -1.34 -1.43
N ASP A 108 -4.83 -1.20 -0.33
CA ASP A 108 -3.55 -0.47 -0.36
C ASP A 108 -2.57 -1.16 -1.32
N ARG A 109 -2.49 -2.49 -1.27
CA ARG A 109 -1.67 -3.27 -2.19
C ARG A 109 -2.09 -3.09 -3.65
N CYS A 110 -3.40 -3.12 -3.93
CA CYS A 110 -3.93 -2.88 -5.27
C CYS A 110 -3.63 -1.45 -5.75
N SER A 111 -3.69 -0.46 -4.85
CA SER A 111 -3.28 0.91 -5.16
C SER A 111 -1.83 1.00 -5.65
N GLY A 112 -0.94 0.18 -5.10
CA GLY A 112 0.44 0.04 -5.57
C GLY A 112 0.54 -0.48 -7.01
N TYR A 113 -0.36 -1.38 -7.42
CA TYR A 113 -0.38 -1.89 -8.81
C TYR A 113 -0.85 -0.87 -9.83
N GLN A 114 -1.67 0.09 -9.43
CA GLN A 114 -2.17 1.13 -10.33
C GLN A 114 -1.05 1.93 -11.01
N THR A 115 0.12 1.98 -10.40
CA THR A 115 1.28 2.68 -10.97
C THR A 115 1.87 1.99 -12.19
N SER A 116 1.59 0.69 -12.38
CA SER A 116 2.08 -0.11 -13.51
C SER A 116 1.12 -0.13 -14.71
N SER A 117 -0.08 0.42 -14.55
CA SER A 117 -1.05 0.58 -15.64
C SER A 117 -1.29 2.05 -15.95
N PRO A 118 -1.20 2.47 -17.24
CA PRO A 118 -1.53 3.85 -17.62
C PRO A 118 -3.01 4.20 -17.38
N PHE A 119 -3.88 3.20 -17.35
CA PHE A 119 -5.32 3.37 -17.13
C PHE A 119 -5.72 3.24 -15.66
N ARG A 120 -4.82 2.80 -14.78
CA ARG A 120 -5.07 2.58 -13.35
C ARG A 120 -6.30 1.72 -13.08
N ASP A 121 -6.40 0.63 -13.80
CA ASP A 121 -7.59 -0.20 -13.98
C ASP A 121 -7.51 -1.57 -13.28
N TYR A 122 -6.58 -1.74 -12.37
CA TYR A 122 -6.57 -2.89 -11.49
C TYR A 122 -7.74 -2.84 -10.51
N THR A 123 -8.43 -3.96 -10.35
CA THR A 123 -9.61 -4.08 -9.49
C THR A 123 -9.42 -5.21 -8.49
N VAL A 124 -9.73 -4.97 -7.21
CA VAL A 124 -9.85 -6.02 -6.21
C VAL A 124 -11.21 -6.69 -6.38
N GLU A 125 -11.21 -7.90 -6.91
CA GLU A 125 -12.43 -8.70 -7.14
C GLU A 125 -12.93 -9.37 -5.87
N TYR A 126 -12.00 -9.76 -5.01
CA TYR A 126 -12.32 -10.43 -3.75
C TYR A 126 -11.15 -10.32 -2.77
N CYS A 127 -11.42 -10.29 -1.48
CA CYS A 127 -10.43 -10.51 -0.45
C CYS A 127 -11.06 -11.20 0.77
N LYS A 128 -10.25 -12.01 1.48
CA LYS A 128 -10.62 -12.69 2.71
C LYS A 128 -9.49 -12.55 3.73
N TYR A 129 -9.85 -12.29 4.97
CA TYR A 129 -8.92 -12.18 6.08
C TYR A 129 -8.47 -13.56 6.56
N PHE A 130 -7.20 -13.66 6.95
CA PHE A 130 -6.56 -14.85 7.52
C PHE A 130 -5.62 -14.45 8.66
N GLU A 131 -5.48 -15.30 9.66
CA GLU A 131 -4.55 -15.11 10.76
C GLU A 131 -3.08 -15.30 10.32
N ASP A 132 -2.84 -16.20 9.38
CA ASP A 132 -1.56 -16.33 8.68
C ASP A 132 -1.79 -16.24 7.16
N ARG A 133 -1.64 -15.01 6.62
CA ARG A 133 -1.86 -14.76 5.20
C ARG A 133 -0.89 -15.49 4.29
N ARG A 134 0.33 -15.78 4.76
CA ARG A 134 1.37 -16.43 3.95
C ARG A 134 1.08 -17.91 3.77
N GLU A 135 0.80 -18.58 4.87
CA GLU A 135 0.41 -19.99 4.86
C GLU A 135 -0.87 -20.17 4.04
N SER A 136 -1.84 -19.30 4.26
CA SER A 136 -3.11 -19.35 3.52
C SER A 136 -2.94 -19.11 2.02
N GLU A 137 -2.12 -18.15 1.60
CA GLU A 137 -1.81 -17.92 0.19
C GLU A 137 -1.15 -19.16 -0.45
N GLN A 138 -0.15 -19.75 0.22
CA GLN A 138 0.53 -20.94 -0.26
C GLN A 138 -0.44 -22.12 -0.41
N ASN A 139 -1.30 -22.35 0.57
CA ASN A 139 -2.31 -23.41 0.53
C ASN A 139 -3.32 -23.19 -0.61
N ILE A 140 -3.76 -21.95 -0.81
CA ILE A 140 -4.66 -21.58 -1.91
C ILE A 140 -3.97 -21.81 -3.26
N HIS A 141 -2.71 -21.41 -3.43
CA HIS A 141 -1.95 -21.63 -4.64
C HIS A 141 -1.79 -23.12 -4.94
N THR A 142 -1.56 -23.95 -3.92
CA THR A 142 -1.47 -25.41 -4.05
C THR A 142 -2.81 -26.00 -4.52
N LYS A 143 -3.92 -25.63 -3.89
CA LYS A 143 -5.25 -26.09 -4.28
C LYS A 143 -5.63 -25.69 -5.71
N LEU A 144 -5.29 -24.46 -6.11
CA LEU A 144 -5.51 -24.00 -7.49
C LEU A 144 -4.66 -24.79 -8.50
N ALA A 145 -3.43 -25.13 -8.14
CA ALA A 145 -2.56 -25.97 -8.97
C ALA A 145 -3.08 -27.41 -9.09
N GLU A 146 -3.62 -27.99 -8.02
CA GLU A 146 -4.26 -29.33 -8.03
C GLU A 146 -5.47 -29.38 -8.97
N GLN A 147 -6.20 -28.28 -9.12
CA GLN A 147 -7.29 -28.15 -10.09
C GLN A 147 -6.81 -27.97 -11.54
N LYS A 148 -5.49 -28.04 -11.79
CA LYS A 148 -4.86 -27.88 -13.10
C LYS A 148 -5.18 -26.53 -13.78
N ILE A 149 -5.41 -25.50 -12.99
CA ILE A 149 -5.61 -24.14 -13.48
C ILE A 149 -4.29 -23.62 -14.05
N GLU A 150 -4.30 -23.06 -15.26
CA GLU A 150 -3.10 -22.48 -15.87
C GLU A 150 -2.54 -21.39 -14.97
N ARG A 151 -1.23 -21.45 -14.68
CA ARG A 151 -0.57 -20.54 -13.76
C ARG A 151 0.66 -19.88 -14.37
N ARG A 152 0.82 -18.57 -14.12
CA ARG A 152 2.04 -17.82 -14.43
C ARG A 152 2.41 -16.96 -13.21
N GLY A 153 3.37 -17.45 -12.40
CA GLY A 153 3.70 -16.81 -11.12
C GLY A 153 2.51 -16.81 -10.16
N GLU A 154 2.00 -15.65 -9.83
CA GLU A 154 0.81 -15.45 -8.96
C GLU A 154 -0.48 -15.24 -9.76
N TRP A 155 -0.43 -15.36 -11.09
CA TRP A 155 -1.57 -15.23 -11.98
C TRP A 155 -2.13 -16.60 -12.36
N PHE A 156 -3.45 -16.71 -12.27
CA PHE A 156 -4.22 -17.90 -12.57
C PHE A 156 -5.24 -17.61 -13.67
N ARG A 157 -5.35 -18.48 -14.66
CA ARG A 157 -6.30 -18.34 -15.76
C ARG A 157 -7.52 -19.22 -15.53
N GLY A 158 -8.70 -18.63 -15.39
CA GLY A 158 -9.91 -19.38 -15.13
C GLY A 158 -11.11 -18.51 -14.85
N SER A 159 -12.12 -19.13 -14.26
CA SER A 159 -13.32 -18.43 -13.78
C SER A 159 -13.02 -17.74 -12.44
N LEU A 160 -13.43 -16.48 -12.32
CA LEU A 160 -13.38 -15.76 -11.03
C LEU A 160 -14.11 -16.52 -9.93
N THR A 161 -15.26 -17.12 -10.28
CA THR A 161 -16.09 -17.86 -9.33
C THR A 161 -15.35 -19.07 -8.77
N ASP A 162 -14.62 -19.81 -9.62
CA ASP A 162 -13.88 -21.00 -9.19
C ASP A 162 -12.71 -20.61 -8.29
N ILE A 163 -11.92 -19.62 -8.69
CA ILE A 163 -10.79 -19.12 -7.90
C ILE A 163 -11.27 -18.58 -6.54
N LYS A 164 -12.37 -17.83 -6.54
CA LYS A 164 -13.00 -17.31 -5.33
C LYS A 164 -13.49 -18.42 -4.41
N SER A 165 -14.09 -19.47 -4.96
CA SER A 165 -14.57 -20.60 -4.17
C SER A 165 -13.46 -21.32 -3.41
N VAL A 166 -12.28 -21.47 -4.02
CA VAL A 166 -11.09 -22.02 -3.35
C VAL A 166 -10.67 -21.19 -2.16
N ILE A 167 -10.66 -19.86 -2.29
CA ILE A 167 -10.31 -18.98 -1.17
C ILE A 167 -11.36 -19.04 -0.06
N GLN A 168 -12.64 -19.17 -0.41
CA GLN A 168 -13.73 -19.26 0.56
C GLN A 168 -13.68 -20.54 1.40
N GLN A 169 -13.20 -21.64 0.81
CA GLN A 169 -13.09 -22.95 1.46
C GLN A 169 -11.83 -23.12 2.33
N CYS A 170 -10.88 -22.20 2.24
CA CYS A 170 -9.72 -22.11 3.11
C CYS A 170 -10.01 -21.22 4.31
#